data_2e8660a8476da27ff31406ace16f411e
#
_entry.id   2e8660a8476da27ff31406ace16f411e
#
_cell.length_a   1.000
_cell.length_b   1.000
_cell.length_c   1.000
_cell.angle_alpha   90.00
_cell.angle_beta   90.00
_cell.angle_gamma   90.00
#
_symmetry.space_group_name_H-M   'P 1'
#
loop_
_entity.id
_entity.type
_entity.pdbx_description
1 polymer ?
#
loop_
_entity_poly.entity_id
_entity_poly.type
_entity_poly.pdbx_seq_one_letter_code
_entity_poly.pdbx_strand_id
1 'polypeptide(L)'
;MKTNLLNITFLNFKSKLTLLISFGLLLLTLISCNKKAEETPAAEAKPAETTETAQVAPANPPANFKHATATVNGIKIHYVIGGQGDPLVLVHGFGQNWYMWNRLLPELSKHFTVIAPDLRGVGESDKPESGYDKKTMASDIHELVNQLGYKSINLAGHDIGLMVAYAYAAQYGDSVKKVALMDALLPGIEPVWSSVKASAWWFGFFGWPASGDIVKGKEKEFLTNFWPVVGHVKDPFTAEESAEFIRAYATEGGTTDAFKWFGAFDQDGKDNVIFAKKKLKMPLLAMGGEYFAAAFLKDHSKLVAENVSESKIAGSGHWLVQENTAQVQKDLLAFFLAK
;
A
#
# COMPACT_ATOMS: atom_id res chain seq x y z
N MET A 1 -20.90 -35.93 -10.51
CA MET A 1 -19.53 -35.39 -10.70
C MET A 1 -19.13 -34.68 -9.42
N LYS A 2 -18.09 -35.17 -8.74
CA LYS A 2 -17.74 -34.79 -7.37
C LYS A 2 -16.90 -33.51 -7.38
N THR A 3 -17.37 -32.48 -6.69
CA THR A 3 -16.66 -31.23 -6.41
C THR A 3 -15.58 -31.50 -5.37
N ASN A 4 -14.33 -31.34 -5.76
CA ASN A 4 -13.19 -31.31 -4.82
C ASN A 4 -13.08 -29.91 -4.22
N LEU A 5 -13.50 -29.78 -2.96
CA LEU A 5 -13.15 -28.63 -2.12
C LEU A 5 -11.68 -28.77 -1.70
N LEU A 6 -10.89 -27.73 -1.95
CA LEU A 6 -9.53 -27.60 -1.43
C LEU A 6 -9.55 -27.59 0.11
N ASN A 7 -8.94 -28.61 0.70
CA ASN A 7 -8.61 -28.62 2.13
C ASN A 7 -7.45 -27.68 2.42
N ILE A 8 -7.75 -26.50 2.94
CA ILE A 8 -6.78 -25.67 3.62
C ILE A 8 -6.65 -26.21 5.04
N THR A 9 -5.52 -26.83 5.32
CA THR A 9 -5.22 -27.43 6.62
C THR A 9 -4.93 -26.29 7.62
N PHE A 10 -5.91 -25.95 8.44
CA PHE A 10 -5.72 -25.10 9.61
C PHE A 10 -4.99 -25.88 10.70
N LEU A 11 -3.82 -25.43 11.09
CA LEU A 11 -3.14 -25.90 12.30
C LEU A 11 -4.01 -25.61 13.53
N ASN A 12 -4.47 -26.68 14.16
CA ASN A 12 -5.20 -26.66 15.42
C ASN A 12 -4.30 -26.18 16.57
N PHE A 13 -4.50 -24.96 17.02
CA PHE A 13 -3.94 -24.47 18.29
C PHE A 13 -5.00 -24.69 19.39
N LYS A 14 -5.03 -25.89 19.97
CA LYS A 14 -5.71 -26.16 21.24
C LYS A 14 -4.70 -26.01 22.37
N SER A 15 -4.57 -24.85 22.98
CA SER A 15 -3.96 -24.70 24.30
C SER A 15 -5.03 -24.67 25.37
N LYS A 16 -4.86 -25.53 26.36
CA LYS A 16 -5.73 -25.71 27.51
C LYS A 16 -5.74 -24.47 28.39
N LEU A 17 -6.89 -23.83 28.53
CA LEU A 17 -7.12 -22.82 29.58
C LEU A 17 -7.78 -23.52 30.77
N THR A 18 -6.99 -23.80 31.80
CA THR A 18 -7.50 -24.31 33.08
C THR A 18 -7.91 -23.12 33.96
N LEU A 19 -9.18 -23.11 34.28
CA LEU A 19 -9.85 -22.13 35.16
C LEU A 19 -9.40 -22.38 36.61
N LEU A 20 -8.85 -21.37 37.28
CA LEU A 20 -8.72 -21.31 38.72
C LEU A 20 -9.28 -19.97 39.21
N ILE A 21 -10.50 -20.04 39.71
CA ILE A 21 -11.13 -18.97 40.49
C ILE A 21 -10.77 -19.20 41.95
N SER A 22 -10.02 -18.29 42.54
CA SER A 22 -9.85 -18.25 44.01
C SER A 22 -10.33 -16.92 44.54
N PHE A 23 -11.39 -16.96 45.33
CA PHE A 23 -11.92 -15.89 46.14
C PHE A 23 -10.89 -15.52 47.23
N GLY A 24 -10.59 -14.24 47.37
CA GLY A 24 -9.80 -13.72 48.48
C GLY A 24 -10.30 -12.33 48.85
N LEU A 25 -11.25 -12.33 49.80
CA LEU A 25 -11.72 -11.13 50.52
C LEU A 25 -10.62 -10.74 51.52
N LEU A 26 -10.07 -9.54 51.43
CA LEU A 26 -9.23 -9.02 52.52
C LEU A 26 -9.60 -7.57 52.89
N LEU A 27 -9.82 -7.43 54.18
CA LEU A 27 -10.25 -6.27 54.96
C LEU A 27 -9.41 -5.00 54.72
N LEU A 28 -10.11 -3.87 54.62
CA LEU A 28 -9.55 -2.54 54.87
C LEU A 28 -9.17 -2.37 56.35
N THR A 29 -7.94 -2.05 56.61
CA THR A 29 -7.54 -1.38 57.87
C THR A 29 -6.96 -0.02 57.52
N LEU A 30 -7.66 1.02 57.94
CA LEU A 30 -7.20 2.40 57.94
C LEU A 30 -6.16 2.58 59.05
N ILE A 31 -4.93 2.92 58.70
CA ILE A 31 -3.94 3.49 59.61
C ILE A 31 -3.60 4.88 59.11
N SER A 32 -4.12 5.87 59.80
CA SER A 32 -3.75 7.28 59.69
C SER A 32 -2.36 7.47 60.30
N CYS A 33 -1.36 7.84 59.51
CA CYS A 33 -0.11 8.40 60.02
C CYS A 33 0.11 9.77 59.40
N ASN A 34 -0.12 10.76 60.22
CA ASN A 34 0.20 12.16 59.97
C ASN A 34 1.73 12.33 60.01
N LYS A 35 2.38 12.57 58.86
CA LYS A 35 3.76 13.07 58.80
C LYS A 35 3.77 14.35 57.98
N LYS A 36 4.22 15.40 58.68
CA LYS A 36 4.51 16.73 58.17
C LYS A 36 5.38 16.61 56.92
N ALA A 37 4.92 17.17 55.79
CA ALA A 37 5.71 17.32 54.59
C ALA A 37 6.71 18.46 54.77
N GLU A 38 7.99 18.16 54.66
CA GLU A 38 9.06 19.10 54.43
C GLU A 38 9.02 19.54 52.96
N GLU A 39 8.86 20.83 52.73
CA GLU A 39 8.91 21.44 51.41
C GLU A 39 10.35 21.40 50.89
N THR A 40 10.59 20.55 49.87
CA THR A 40 11.80 20.59 49.05
C THR A 40 11.59 21.65 47.97
N PRO A 41 12.56 22.55 47.66
CA PRO A 41 12.42 23.55 46.61
C PRO A 41 12.23 22.90 45.27
N ALA A 42 11.23 23.36 44.50
CA ALA A 42 11.01 22.96 43.13
C ALA A 42 12.24 23.26 42.26
N ALA A 43 12.86 22.23 41.73
CA ALA A 43 13.86 22.39 40.67
C ALA A 43 13.17 22.96 39.43
N GLU A 44 13.63 24.14 38.99
CA GLU A 44 13.23 24.71 37.70
C GLU A 44 13.45 23.68 36.60
N ALA A 45 12.36 23.23 35.96
CA ALA A 45 12.42 22.42 34.77
C ALA A 45 13.02 23.29 33.65
N LYS A 46 14.23 22.93 33.17
CA LYS A 46 14.78 23.46 31.94
C LYS A 46 13.75 23.21 30.82
N PRO A 47 13.54 24.20 29.92
CA PRO A 47 12.75 23.97 28.72
C PRO A 47 13.34 22.77 27.97
N ALA A 48 12.49 21.81 27.58
CA ALA A 48 12.88 20.73 26.70
C ALA A 48 13.38 21.38 25.39
N GLU A 49 14.64 21.19 25.07
CA GLU A 49 15.16 21.45 23.74
C GLU A 49 14.32 20.64 22.74
N THR A 50 13.48 21.32 22.00
CA THR A 50 12.88 20.77 20.79
C THR A 50 14.03 20.54 19.81
N THR A 51 14.60 19.34 19.83
CA THR A 51 15.45 18.87 18.74
C THR A 51 14.55 18.81 17.51
N GLU A 52 14.64 19.81 16.65
CA GLU A 52 14.19 19.73 15.27
C GLU A 52 14.89 18.51 14.66
N THR A 53 14.17 17.39 14.56
CA THR A 53 14.69 16.21 13.86
C THR A 53 14.87 16.62 12.41
N ALA A 54 16.12 16.81 11.98
CA ALA A 54 16.46 17.09 10.60
C ALA A 54 15.74 16.07 9.71
N GLN A 55 14.85 16.55 8.86
CA GLN A 55 14.05 15.71 7.98
C GLN A 55 15.02 15.00 7.01
N VAL A 56 15.12 13.69 7.12
CA VAL A 56 16.00 12.89 6.25
C VAL A 56 15.48 13.03 4.82
N ALA A 57 16.35 13.41 3.88
CA ALA A 57 15.96 13.55 2.47
C ALA A 57 15.49 12.22 1.86
N PRO A 58 14.58 12.24 0.88
CA PRO A 58 14.15 11.05 0.15
C PRO A 58 15.33 10.41 -0.61
N ALA A 59 15.24 9.11 -0.87
CA ALA A 59 16.24 8.38 -1.64
C ALA A 59 16.41 8.97 -3.05
N ASN A 60 17.63 8.98 -3.55
CA ASN A 60 17.91 9.47 -4.91
C ASN A 60 17.38 8.47 -5.96
N PRO A 61 16.69 8.94 -7.00
CA PRO A 61 16.33 8.09 -8.12
C PRO A 61 17.54 7.78 -9.02
N PRO A 62 17.46 6.82 -9.96
CA PRO A 62 18.49 6.61 -10.97
C PRO A 62 18.84 7.88 -11.74
N ALA A 63 20.07 7.98 -12.25
CA ALA A 63 20.65 9.21 -12.81
C ALA A 63 19.84 9.90 -13.92
N ASN A 64 19.03 9.15 -14.68
CA ASN A 64 18.14 9.70 -15.72
C ASN A 64 16.73 10.04 -15.23
N PHE A 65 16.53 10.03 -13.91
CA PHE A 65 15.28 10.40 -13.25
C PHE A 65 15.48 11.64 -12.38
N LYS A 66 14.40 12.32 -12.11
CA LYS A 66 14.37 13.44 -11.17
C LYS A 66 13.13 13.42 -10.31
N HIS A 67 13.23 13.93 -9.09
CA HIS A 67 12.09 14.29 -8.27
C HIS A 67 11.38 15.50 -8.87
N ALA A 68 10.06 15.49 -8.78
CA ALA A 68 9.22 16.62 -9.16
C ALA A 68 7.95 16.63 -8.30
N THR A 69 7.24 17.75 -8.34
CA THR A 69 5.99 17.95 -7.60
C THR A 69 4.98 18.66 -8.50
N ALA A 70 3.74 18.26 -8.45
CA ALA A 70 2.61 18.93 -9.11
C ALA A 70 1.51 19.23 -8.10
N THR A 71 0.83 20.36 -8.25
CA THR A 71 -0.38 20.66 -7.46
C THR A 71 -1.59 20.19 -8.25
N VAL A 72 -2.29 19.17 -7.74
CA VAL A 72 -3.45 18.54 -8.36
C VAL A 72 -4.58 18.46 -7.34
N ASN A 73 -5.80 18.78 -7.72
CA ASN A 73 -6.97 18.75 -6.82
C ASN A 73 -6.75 19.48 -5.47
N GLY A 74 -5.94 20.55 -5.48
CA GLY A 74 -5.64 21.34 -4.29
C GLY A 74 -4.56 20.77 -3.36
N ILE A 75 -3.90 19.67 -3.71
CA ILE A 75 -2.82 19.05 -2.96
C ILE A 75 -1.55 18.93 -3.81
N LYS A 76 -0.38 18.84 -3.16
CA LYS A 76 0.87 18.52 -3.83
C LYS A 76 1.02 17.02 -3.93
N ILE A 77 1.29 16.53 -5.13
CA ILE A 77 1.70 15.16 -5.39
C ILE A 77 3.16 15.17 -5.81
N HIS A 78 3.99 14.49 -5.04
CA HIS A 78 5.37 14.19 -5.40
C HIS A 78 5.41 13.02 -6.38
N TYR A 79 6.35 13.07 -7.31
CA TYR A 79 6.61 11.96 -8.23
C TYR A 79 8.06 11.97 -8.70
N VAL A 80 8.52 10.80 -9.13
CA VAL A 80 9.80 10.64 -9.83
C VAL A 80 9.51 10.40 -11.31
N ILE A 81 10.22 11.11 -12.20
CA ILE A 81 10.02 11.02 -13.65
C ILE A 81 11.35 10.89 -14.38
N GLY A 82 11.40 10.03 -15.39
CA GLY A 82 12.56 9.84 -16.25
C GLY A 82 12.28 8.96 -17.46
N GLY A 83 13.27 8.84 -18.35
CA GLY A 83 13.15 8.07 -19.58
C GLY A 83 12.50 8.85 -20.73
N GLN A 84 12.16 8.13 -21.80
CA GLN A 84 11.55 8.69 -23.01
C GLN A 84 10.61 7.67 -23.65
N GLY A 85 9.64 8.14 -24.42
CA GLY A 85 8.63 7.33 -25.08
C GLY A 85 7.24 7.49 -24.49
N ASP A 86 6.37 6.51 -24.74
CA ASP A 86 5.00 6.53 -24.20
C ASP A 86 5.00 6.61 -22.66
N PRO A 87 4.07 7.36 -22.06
CA PRO A 87 4.01 7.44 -20.60
C PRO A 87 3.59 6.10 -19.98
N LEU A 88 4.33 5.70 -18.92
CA LEU A 88 4.04 4.58 -18.04
C LEU A 88 3.97 5.08 -16.60
N VAL A 89 2.78 5.04 -16.02
CA VAL A 89 2.56 5.41 -14.62
C VAL A 89 2.63 4.17 -13.74
N LEU A 90 3.43 4.23 -12.66
CA LEU A 90 3.67 3.15 -11.71
C LEU A 90 3.18 3.56 -10.33
N VAL A 91 2.08 2.95 -9.85
CA VAL A 91 1.40 3.32 -8.60
C VAL A 91 1.72 2.31 -7.51
N HIS A 92 2.38 2.77 -6.44
CA HIS A 92 2.77 1.94 -5.29
C HIS A 92 1.59 1.59 -4.37
N GLY A 93 1.82 0.67 -3.43
CA GLY A 93 0.88 0.29 -2.40
C GLY A 93 1.35 0.60 -0.98
N PHE A 94 0.69 -0.05 -0.01
CA PHE A 94 0.97 0.12 1.40
C PHE A 94 2.33 -0.49 1.79
N GLY A 95 2.98 0.13 2.77
CA GLY A 95 4.29 -0.29 3.28
C GLY A 95 5.47 0.07 2.39
N GLN A 96 5.20 0.74 1.27
CA GLN A 96 6.16 1.20 0.28
C GLN A 96 5.79 2.61 -0.24
N ASN A 97 6.66 3.21 -1.08
CA ASN A 97 6.43 4.46 -1.78
C ASN A 97 6.96 4.34 -3.23
N TRP A 98 7.14 5.45 -3.96
CA TRP A 98 7.67 5.42 -5.34
C TRP A 98 8.94 4.57 -5.48
N TYR A 99 9.76 4.47 -4.43
CA TYR A 99 11.05 3.79 -4.45
C TYR A 99 10.95 2.26 -4.63
N MET A 100 9.79 1.67 -4.42
CA MET A 100 9.57 0.25 -4.73
C MET A 100 9.89 -0.11 -6.18
N TRP A 101 9.74 0.86 -7.08
CA TRP A 101 9.98 0.69 -8.51
C TRP A 101 11.44 0.86 -8.90
N ASN A 102 12.31 1.30 -7.98
CA ASN A 102 13.69 1.69 -8.24
C ASN A 102 14.49 0.63 -9.02
N ARG A 103 14.28 -0.66 -8.73
CA ARG A 103 14.92 -1.77 -9.44
C ARG A 103 14.48 -1.90 -10.90
N LEU A 104 13.31 -1.41 -11.26
CA LEU A 104 12.72 -1.50 -12.61
C LEU A 104 12.98 -0.24 -13.44
N LEU A 105 13.13 0.91 -12.81
CA LEU A 105 13.24 2.22 -13.47
C LEU A 105 14.32 2.26 -14.57
N PRO A 106 15.56 1.75 -14.35
CA PRO A 106 16.60 1.83 -15.38
C PRO A 106 16.25 1.13 -16.68
N GLU A 107 15.56 -0.01 -16.61
CA GLU A 107 15.20 -0.76 -17.81
C GLU A 107 13.93 -0.19 -18.47
N LEU A 108 12.90 0.10 -17.66
CA LEU A 108 11.64 0.66 -18.17
C LEU A 108 11.85 2.01 -18.87
N SER A 109 12.77 2.85 -18.37
CA SER A 109 13.08 4.16 -18.95
C SER A 109 13.73 4.13 -20.34
N LYS A 110 14.21 2.97 -20.78
CA LYS A 110 14.70 2.80 -22.15
C LYS A 110 13.55 2.80 -23.18
N HIS A 111 12.34 2.52 -22.73
CA HIS A 111 11.16 2.32 -23.59
C HIS A 111 10.02 3.29 -23.29
N PHE A 112 9.97 3.85 -22.06
CA PHE A 112 8.86 4.65 -21.58
C PHE A 112 9.36 5.94 -20.90
N THR A 113 8.54 6.99 -20.95
CA THR A 113 8.60 8.04 -19.93
C THR A 113 7.91 7.50 -18.70
N VAL A 114 8.68 7.09 -17.69
CA VAL A 114 8.16 6.50 -16.46
C VAL A 114 7.85 7.57 -15.44
N ILE A 115 6.67 7.51 -14.84
CA ILE A 115 6.17 8.42 -13.81
C ILE A 115 5.78 7.57 -12.61
N ALA A 116 6.47 7.75 -11.48
CA ALA A 116 6.21 7.02 -10.24
C ALA A 116 5.83 8.01 -9.13
N PRO A 117 4.54 8.28 -8.90
CA PRO A 117 4.08 9.17 -7.85
C PRO A 117 4.14 8.52 -6.47
N ASP A 118 4.31 9.33 -5.43
CA ASP A 118 3.86 9.01 -4.08
C ASP A 118 2.35 9.28 -3.99
N LEU A 119 1.60 8.33 -3.52
CA LEU A 119 0.17 8.52 -3.27
C LEU A 119 -0.05 9.53 -2.14
N ARG A 120 -1.19 10.28 -2.16
CA ARG A 120 -1.58 11.14 -1.05
C ARG A 120 -1.47 10.39 0.28
N GLY A 121 -0.93 11.03 1.29
CA GLY A 121 -0.78 10.47 2.63
C GLY A 121 0.60 9.87 2.91
N VAL A 122 1.45 9.66 1.92
CA VAL A 122 2.76 9.00 2.10
C VAL A 122 3.87 9.76 1.36
N GLY A 123 5.10 9.55 1.82
CA GLY A 123 6.30 10.12 1.22
C GLY A 123 6.28 11.63 1.21
N GLU A 124 6.64 12.21 0.06
CA GLU A 124 6.72 13.65 -0.13
C GLU A 124 5.41 14.28 -0.66
N SER A 125 4.35 13.48 -0.84
CA SER A 125 3.02 13.98 -1.18
C SER A 125 2.31 14.54 0.04
N ASP A 126 1.39 15.50 -0.19
CA ASP A 126 0.56 16.08 0.86
C ASP A 126 -0.31 15.03 1.56
N LYS A 127 -0.68 15.35 2.78
CA LYS A 127 -1.43 14.52 3.72
C LYS A 127 -2.75 15.20 4.09
N PRO A 128 -3.72 15.29 3.15
CA PRO A 128 -5.00 15.97 3.40
C PRO A 128 -5.85 15.20 4.42
N GLU A 129 -6.84 15.86 5.00
CA GLU A 129 -7.75 15.22 5.98
C GLU A 129 -8.62 14.11 5.38
N SER A 130 -8.91 14.17 4.06
CA SER A 130 -9.87 13.28 3.37
C SER A 130 -9.46 12.93 1.95
N GLY A 131 -10.30 12.15 1.25
CA GLY A 131 -10.10 11.78 -0.15
C GLY A 131 -9.23 10.54 -0.32
N TYR A 132 -9.22 9.64 0.65
CA TYR A 132 -8.40 8.42 0.63
C TYR A 132 -9.11 7.23 -0.04
N ASP A 133 -10.32 7.43 -0.58
CA ASP A 133 -10.95 6.47 -1.48
C ASP A 133 -10.22 6.42 -2.83
N LYS A 134 -10.23 5.26 -3.47
CA LYS A 134 -9.41 5.02 -4.67
C LYS A 134 -9.92 5.78 -5.90
N LYS A 135 -11.19 6.15 -5.90
CA LYS A 135 -11.77 7.02 -6.94
C LYS A 135 -11.16 8.42 -6.90
N THR A 136 -11.04 9.01 -5.71
CA THR A 136 -10.40 10.32 -5.52
C THR A 136 -8.90 10.24 -5.78
N MET A 137 -8.21 9.20 -5.25
CA MET A 137 -6.78 9.00 -5.49
C MET A 137 -6.46 8.81 -6.99
N ALA A 138 -7.32 8.13 -7.73
CA ALA A 138 -7.21 7.99 -9.18
C ALA A 138 -7.36 9.33 -9.91
N SER A 139 -8.22 10.24 -9.41
CA SER A 139 -8.35 11.59 -9.94
C SER A 139 -7.07 12.41 -9.76
N ASP A 140 -6.33 12.24 -8.67
CA ASP A 140 -5.03 12.91 -8.50
C ASP A 140 -4.03 12.47 -9.57
N ILE A 141 -3.97 11.17 -9.84
CA ILE A 141 -3.09 10.64 -10.90
C ILE A 141 -3.53 11.14 -12.27
N HIS A 142 -4.84 11.25 -12.51
CA HIS A 142 -5.36 11.76 -13.78
C HIS A 142 -4.98 13.23 -14.01
N GLU A 143 -5.14 14.06 -12.98
CA GLU A 143 -4.74 15.47 -13.06
C GLU A 143 -3.23 15.64 -13.19
N LEU A 144 -2.41 14.81 -12.51
CA LEU A 144 -0.97 14.79 -12.71
C LEU A 144 -0.60 14.49 -14.16
N VAL A 145 -1.19 13.44 -14.73
CA VAL A 145 -0.98 13.03 -16.13
C VAL A 145 -1.36 14.14 -17.11
N ASN A 146 -2.50 14.80 -16.88
CA ASN A 146 -2.97 15.91 -17.70
C ASN A 146 -2.04 17.13 -17.65
N GLN A 147 -1.56 17.51 -16.44
CA GLN A 147 -0.61 18.61 -16.27
C GLN A 147 0.74 18.33 -16.94
N LEU A 148 1.15 17.06 -17.03
CA LEU A 148 2.32 16.63 -17.77
C LEU A 148 2.11 16.59 -19.29
N GLY A 149 0.90 16.87 -19.77
CA GLY A 149 0.53 16.95 -21.19
C GLY A 149 0.22 15.61 -21.85
N TYR A 150 0.08 14.53 -21.10
CA TYR A 150 -0.24 13.20 -21.65
C TYR A 150 -1.74 12.97 -21.76
N LYS A 151 -2.20 12.53 -22.92
CA LYS A 151 -3.63 12.22 -23.21
C LYS A 151 -3.97 10.76 -22.95
N SER A 152 -3.00 9.88 -23.05
CA SER A 152 -3.19 8.45 -22.75
C SER A 152 -1.91 7.84 -22.22
N ILE A 153 -2.05 6.86 -21.32
CA ILE A 153 -0.96 6.25 -20.56
C ILE A 153 -1.01 4.73 -20.60
N ASN A 154 0.12 4.09 -20.33
CA ASN A 154 0.19 2.77 -19.74
C ASN A 154 0.18 2.90 -18.22
N LEU A 155 -0.44 1.97 -17.51
CA LEU A 155 -0.66 2.08 -16.08
C LEU A 155 -0.35 0.75 -15.38
N ALA A 156 0.44 0.77 -14.31
CA ALA A 156 0.61 -0.37 -13.43
C ALA A 156 0.39 0.06 -11.98
N GLY A 157 -0.26 -0.79 -11.20
CA GLY A 157 -0.48 -0.53 -9.77
C GLY A 157 -0.31 -1.80 -8.95
N HIS A 158 0.35 -1.69 -7.81
CA HIS A 158 0.59 -2.77 -6.86
C HIS A 158 -0.14 -2.51 -5.54
N ASP A 159 -0.76 -3.53 -4.96
CA ASP A 159 -1.49 -3.45 -3.68
C ASP A 159 -2.57 -2.35 -3.70
N ILE A 160 -2.55 -1.36 -2.82
CA ILE A 160 -3.44 -0.19 -2.88
C ILE A 160 -3.35 0.49 -4.27
N GLY A 161 -2.15 0.55 -4.85
CA GLY A 161 -1.95 1.07 -6.20
C GLY A 161 -2.68 0.30 -7.29
N LEU A 162 -2.90 -1.02 -7.13
CA LEU A 162 -3.78 -1.81 -8.01
C LEU A 162 -5.21 -1.27 -7.97
N MET A 163 -5.71 -0.99 -6.77
CA MET A 163 -7.07 -0.48 -6.58
C MET A 163 -7.23 0.92 -7.18
N VAL A 164 -6.22 1.78 -7.03
CA VAL A 164 -6.15 3.11 -7.67
C VAL A 164 -6.08 2.98 -9.19
N ALA A 165 -5.25 2.07 -9.72
CA ALA A 165 -5.12 1.83 -11.16
C ALA A 165 -6.43 1.32 -11.78
N TYR A 166 -7.15 0.44 -11.09
CA TYR A 166 -8.48 0.01 -11.52
C TYR A 166 -9.48 1.18 -11.53
N ALA A 167 -9.54 1.94 -10.44
CA ALA A 167 -10.43 3.10 -10.35
C ALA A 167 -10.10 4.16 -11.43
N TYR A 168 -8.81 4.35 -11.76
CA TYR A 168 -8.39 5.20 -12.87
C TYR A 168 -8.91 4.65 -14.21
N ALA A 169 -8.63 3.38 -14.53
CA ALA A 169 -9.05 2.77 -15.76
C ALA A 169 -10.58 2.73 -15.95
N ALA A 170 -11.32 2.59 -14.85
CA ALA A 170 -12.78 2.60 -14.86
C ALA A 170 -13.37 4.00 -15.11
N GLN A 171 -12.76 5.05 -14.56
CA GLN A 171 -13.22 6.44 -14.74
C GLN A 171 -12.74 7.05 -16.06
N TYR A 172 -11.51 6.75 -16.47
CA TYR A 172 -10.80 7.40 -17.58
C TYR A 172 -10.32 6.40 -18.63
N GLY A 173 -11.13 5.38 -18.92
CA GLY A 173 -10.73 4.25 -19.78
C GLY A 173 -10.19 4.64 -21.16
N ASP A 174 -10.73 5.72 -21.77
CA ASP A 174 -10.27 6.20 -23.07
C ASP A 174 -8.83 6.78 -23.02
N SER A 175 -8.33 7.10 -21.83
CA SER A 175 -6.96 7.56 -21.63
C SER A 175 -6.01 6.47 -21.15
N VAL A 176 -6.41 5.18 -21.17
CA VAL A 176 -5.57 4.05 -20.76
C VAL A 176 -5.34 3.12 -21.94
N LYS A 177 -4.08 2.98 -22.36
CA LYS A 177 -3.66 2.03 -23.41
C LYS A 177 -3.70 0.60 -22.92
N LYS A 178 -3.05 0.34 -21.78
CA LYS A 178 -2.95 -0.96 -21.11
C LYS A 178 -2.85 -0.77 -19.59
N VAL A 179 -3.34 -1.74 -18.81
CA VAL A 179 -3.25 -1.70 -17.36
C VAL A 179 -2.71 -3.02 -16.79
N ALA A 180 -1.75 -2.94 -15.87
CA ALA A 180 -1.28 -4.07 -15.07
C ALA A 180 -1.78 -3.90 -13.62
N LEU A 181 -2.56 -4.87 -13.16
CA LEU A 181 -3.06 -4.97 -11.78
C LEU A 181 -2.20 -5.99 -11.03
N MET A 182 -1.49 -5.53 -9.99
CA MET A 182 -0.44 -6.31 -9.34
C MET A 182 -0.79 -6.60 -7.88
N ASP A 183 -1.06 -7.85 -7.60
CA ASP A 183 -1.04 -8.54 -6.30
C ASP A 183 -1.96 -8.00 -5.19
N ALA A 184 -3.18 -7.63 -5.54
CA ALA A 184 -4.27 -7.33 -4.57
C ALA A 184 -5.63 -7.68 -5.15
N LEU A 185 -6.70 -7.38 -4.39
CA LEU A 185 -8.10 -7.54 -4.80
C LEU A 185 -8.82 -6.20 -4.79
N LEU A 186 -9.91 -6.14 -5.53
CA LEU A 186 -10.79 -4.97 -5.55
C LEU A 186 -11.85 -5.09 -4.45
N PRO A 187 -11.94 -4.12 -3.51
CA PRO A 187 -13.00 -4.10 -2.52
C PRO A 187 -14.38 -4.24 -3.14
N GLY A 188 -15.24 -5.06 -2.54
CA GLY A 188 -16.63 -5.25 -2.96
C GLY A 188 -16.85 -6.09 -4.21
N ILE A 189 -15.80 -6.56 -4.90
CA ILE A 189 -15.93 -7.48 -6.06
C ILE A 189 -15.88 -8.92 -5.56
N GLU A 190 -17.03 -9.56 -5.55
CA GLU A 190 -17.22 -10.93 -5.06
C GLU A 190 -16.91 -11.99 -6.15
N PRO A 191 -16.70 -13.28 -5.79
CA PRO A 191 -16.93 -13.90 -4.47
C PRO A 191 -15.71 -13.89 -3.53
N VAL A 192 -14.55 -13.44 -3.96
CA VAL A 192 -13.29 -13.61 -3.21
C VAL A 192 -13.11 -12.54 -2.13
N TRP A 193 -13.58 -11.31 -2.38
CA TRP A 193 -13.34 -10.17 -1.50
C TRP A 193 -13.76 -10.41 -0.04
N SER A 194 -14.99 -10.87 0.19
CA SER A 194 -15.49 -11.09 1.55
C SER A 194 -14.66 -12.09 2.34
N SER A 195 -14.18 -13.15 1.69
CA SER A 195 -13.33 -14.17 2.33
C SER A 195 -11.96 -13.60 2.71
N VAL A 196 -11.35 -12.82 1.82
CA VAL A 196 -10.05 -12.19 2.08
C VAL A 196 -10.19 -11.11 3.15
N LYS A 197 -11.22 -10.26 3.07
CA LYS A 197 -11.51 -9.24 4.09
C LYS A 197 -11.67 -9.85 5.49
N ALA A 198 -12.31 -11.01 5.59
CA ALA A 198 -12.51 -11.71 6.87
C ALA A 198 -11.24 -12.36 7.43
N SER A 199 -10.31 -12.77 6.57
CA SER A 199 -9.05 -13.44 6.97
C SER A 199 -7.87 -12.51 7.16
N ALA A 200 -7.83 -11.40 6.44
CA ALA A 200 -6.78 -10.39 6.50
C ALA A 200 -6.98 -9.47 7.71
N TRP A 201 -6.52 -9.89 8.89
CA TRP A 201 -6.68 -9.16 10.15
C TRP A 201 -6.21 -7.71 10.06
N TRP A 202 -5.21 -7.44 9.22
CA TRP A 202 -4.65 -6.10 9.03
C TRP A 202 -5.62 -5.14 8.37
N PHE A 203 -6.59 -5.59 7.56
CA PHE A 203 -7.61 -4.70 6.99
C PHE A 203 -8.47 -4.07 8.09
N GLY A 204 -8.85 -4.85 9.11
CA GLY A 204 -9.58 -4.35 10.25
C GLY A 204 -8.75 -3.41 11.14
N PHE A 205 -7.50 -3.77 11.40
CA PHE A 205 -6.61 -2.95 12.21
C PHE A 205 -6.26 -1.63 11.49
N PHE A 206 -5.83 -1.66 10.22
CA PHE A 206 -5.45 -0.44 9.49
C PHE A 206 -6.66 0.47 9.25
N GLY A 207 -7.85 -0.09 9.00
CA GLY A 207 -9.06 0.68 8.83
C GLY A 207 -9.65 1.24 10.15
N TRP A 208 -9.11 0.87 11.31
CA TRP A 208 -9.55 1.40 12.59
C TRP A 208 -8.99 2.82 12.82
N PRO A 209 -9.85 3.83 13.16
CA PRO A 209 -9.42 5.23 13.24
C PRO A 209 -8.26 5.50 14.22
N ALA A 210 -8.13 4.71 15.30
CA ALA A 210 -7.08 4.89 16.28
C ALA A 210 -5.77 4.15 15.96
N SER A 211 -5.71 3.37 14.89
CA SER A 211 -4.53 2.55 14.56
C SER A 211 -3.28 3.38 14.30
N GLY A 212 -3.43 4.55 13.67
CA GLY A 212 -2.34 5.47 13.42
C GLY A 212 -1.66 5.96 14.70
N ASP A 213 -2.45 6.31 15.72
CA ASP A 213 -1.94 6.75 17.01
C ASP A 213 -1.18 5.64 17.75
N ILE A 214 -1.59 4.38 17.56
CA ILE A 214 -0.93 3.21 18.16
C ILE A 214 0.46 2.99 17.54
N VAL A 215 0.59 3.22 16.22
CA VAL A 215 1.83 2.97 15.47
C VAL A 215 2.76 4.17 15.48
N LYS A 216 2.25 5.38 15.70
CA LYS A 216 3.02 6.64 15.70
C LYS A 216 4.28 6.55 16.56
N GLY A 217 5.43 6.85 15.95
CA GLY A 217 6.76 6.76 16.57
C GLY A 217 7.34 5.33 16.63
N LYS A 218 6.63 4.34 16.04
CA LYS A 218 7.05 2.92 15.96
C LYS A 218 6.96 2.39 14.53
N GLU A 219 7.04 3.24 13.55
CA GLU A 219 6.85 2.92 12.13
C GLU A 219 7.88 1.87 11.67
N LYS A 220 9.12 1.97 12.15
CA LYS A 220 10.17 0.99 11.85
C LYS A 220 9.79 -0.40 12.36
N GLU A 221 9.49 -0.51 13.66
CA GLU A 221 9.10 -1.77 14.28
C GLU A 221 7.86 -2.34 13.63
N PHE A 222 6.88 -1.49 13.34
CA PHE A 222 5.63 -1.89 12.70
C PHE A 222 5.89 -2.44 11.31
N LEU A 223 6.54 -1.70 10.41
CA LEU A 223 6.76 -2.12 9.03
C LEU A 223 7.65 -3.36 8.94
N THR A 224 8.75 -3.41 9.69
CA THR A 224 9.67 -4.56 9.66
C THR A 224 9.03 -5.85 10.17
N ASN A 225 8.03 -5.76 11.05
CA ASN A 225 7.24 -6.92 11.50
C ASN A 225 6.04 -7.21 10.58
N PHE A 226 5.53 -6.23 9.85
CA PHE A 226 4.42 -6.43 8.92
C PHE A 226 4.88 -7.03 7.57
N TRP A 227 5.99 -6.58 7.00
CA TRP A 227 6.45 -7.06 5.70
C TRP A 227 6.54 -8.60 5.58
N PRO A 228 7.04 -9.35 6.57
CA PRO A 228 7.06 -10.82 6.52
C PRO A 228 5.66 -11.47 6.56
N VAL A 229 4.62 -10.75 6.99
CA VAL A 229 3.25 -11.31 7.10
C VAL A 229 2.68 -11.66 5.73
N VAL A 230 3.02 -10.87 4.71
CA VAL A 230 2.49 -11.02 3.34
C VAL A 230 3.59 -11.40 2.33
N GLY A 231 4.87 -11.30 2.70
CA GLY A 231 6.02 -11.73 1.89
C GLY A 231 6.21 -13.24 1.90
N HIS A 232 6.96 -13.75 0.92
CA HIS A 232 7.42 -15.13 0.85
C HIS A 232 8.93 -15.23 1.09
N VAL A 233 9.70 -14.33 0.51
CA VAL A 233 11.15 -14.23 0.73
C VAL A 233 11.40 -13.56 2.08
N LYS A 234 12.28 -14.14 2.91
CA LYS A 234 12.49 -13.70 4.29
C LYS A 234 12.90 -12.23 4.41
N ASP A 235 13.84 -11.78 3.59
CA ASP A 235 14.38 -10.41 3.62
C ASP A 235 14.40 -9.85 2.18
N PRO A 236 13.23 -9.46 1.61
CA PRO A 236 13.16 -9.08 0.18
C PRO A 236 13.75 -7.70 -0.09
N PHE A 237 13.85 -6.86 0.95
CA PHE A 237 14.30 -5.47 0.84
C PHE A 237 15.78 -5.32 1.17
N THR A 238 16.49 -4.48 0.41
CA THR A 238 17.82 -4.01 0.82
C THR A 238 17.70 -3.08 2.04
N ALA A 239 18.83 -2.83 2.70
CA ALA A 239 18.86 -1.88 3.82
C ALA A 239 18.42 -0.47 3.38
N GLU A 240 18.77 -0.06 2.15
CA GLU A 240 18.39 1.23 1.57
C GLU A 240 16.88 1.31 1.29
N GLU A 241 16.30 0.26 0.67
CA GLU A 241 14.85 0.18 0.44
C GLU A 241 14.07 0.23 1.75
N SER A 242 14.48 -0.57 2.74
CA SER A 242 13.86 -0.58 4.06
C SER A 242 13.94 0.80 4.73
N ALA A 243 15.09 1.46 4.66
CA ALA A 243 15.28 2.79 5.24
C ALA A 243 14.38 3.84 4.57
N GLU A 244 14.27 3.81 3.22
CA GLU A 244 13.42 4.75 2.49
C GLU A 244 11.93 4.52 2.77
N PHE A 245 11.46 3.27 2.80
CA PHE A 245 10.06 2.99 3.14
C PHE A 245 9.73 3.40 4.57
N ILE A 246 10.60 3.10 5.54
CA ILE A 246 10.42 3.55 6.93
C ILE A 246 10.39 5.07 7.00
N ARG A 247 11.32 5.77 6.33
CA ARG A 247 11.37 7.23 6.28
C ARG A 247 10.05 7.82 5.76
N ALA A 248 9.54 7.29 4.65
CA ALA A 248 8.31 7.79 4.02
C ALA A 248 7.09 7.69 4.94
N TYR A 249 7.01 6.63 5.75
CA TYR A 249 5.93 6.38 6.69
C TYR A 249 6.13 7.08 8.05
N ALA A 250 7.37 7.36 8.43
CA ALA A 250 7.70 8.08 9.66
C ALA A 250 7.58 9.61 9.55
N THR A 251 7.25 10.15 8.36
CA THR A 251 6.90 11.57 8.20
C THR A 251 5.63 11.88 9.00
N GLU A 252 5.46 13.14 9.42
CA GLU A 252 4.26 13.55 10.15
C GLU A 252 2.99 13.16 9.38
N GLY A 253 2.12 12.39 10.00
CA GLY A 253 0.89 11.86 9.39
C GLY A 253 1.08 10.64 8.47
N GLY A 254 2.30 10.28 8.05
CA GLY A 254 2.55 9.29 7.01
C GLY A 254 1.86 7.94 7.23
N THR A 255 2.07 7.29 8.36
CA THR A 255 1.41 6.00 8.66
C THR A 255 -0.09 6.18 8.92
N THR A 256 -0.48 7.21 9.67
CA THR A 256 -1.89 7.49 9.97
C THR A 256 -2.70 7.70 8.70
N ASP A 257 -2.15 8.42 7.75
CA ASP A 257 -2.85 8.74 6.49
C ASP A 257 -2.84 7.55 5.53
N ALA A 258 -1.77 6.76 5.49
CA ALA A 258 -1.76 5.50 4.75
C ALA A 258 -2.82 4.51 5.27
N PHE A 259 -3.10 4.51 6.56
CA PHE A 259 -4.16 3.69 7.16
C PHE A 259 -5.56 4.13 6.72
N LYS A 260 -5.78 5.42 6.42
CA LYS A 260 -7.06 5.91 5.86
C LYS A 260 -7.39 5.27 4.51
N TRP A 261 -6.39 4.76 3.75
CA TRP A 261 -6.64 3.98 2.53
C TRP A 261 -7.48 2.74 2.80
N PHE A 262 -7.24 2.06 3.93
CA PHE A 262 -7.99 0.88 4.36
C PHE A 262 -9.35 1.25 4.96
N GLY A 263 -9.42 2.37 5.67
CA GLY A 263 -10.68 2.93 6.16
C GLY A 263 -11.69 3.26 5.07
N ALA A 264 -11.21 3.48 3.84
CA ALA A 264 -12.05 3.79 2.68
C ALA A 264 -12.61 2.55 1.96
N PHE A 265 -12.25 1.32 2.32
CA PHE A 265 -12.63 0.09 1.59
C PHE A 265 -14.13 -0.11 1.42
N ASP A 266 -14.96 0.34 2.36
CA ASP A 266 -16.41 0.24 2.23
C ASP A 266 -16.95 1.22 1.16
N GLN A 267 -16.34 2.40 1.02
CA GLN A 267 -16.66 3.33 -0.06
C GLN A 267 -16.13 2.81 -1.40
N ASP A 268 -14.88 2.32 -1.42
CA ASP A 268 -14.28 1.72 -2.61
C ASP A 268 -15.11 0.55 -3.14
N GLY A 269 -15.66 -0.27 -2.23
CA GLY A 269 -16.55 -1.37 -2.61
C GLY A 269 -17.82 -0.90 -3.32
N LYS A 270 -18.44 0.18 -2.85
CA LYS A 270 -19.60 0.78 -3.50
C LYS A 270 -19.25 1.30 -4.90
N ASP A 271 -18.13 2.01 -5.02
CA ASP A 271 -17.67 2.55 -6.29
C ASP A 271 -17.28 1.44 -7.27
N ASN A 272 -16.57 0.41 -6.82
CA ASN A 272 -16.16 -0.72 -7.65
C ASN A 272 -17.35 -1.52 -8.20
N VAL A 273 -18.39 -1.73 -7.40
CA VAL A 273 -19.65 -2.36 -7.86
C VAL A 273 -20.31 -1.53 -8.97
N ILE A 274 -20.22 -0.21 -8.91
CA ILE A 274 -20.72 0.68 -9.97
C ILE A 274 -19.82 0.57 -11.22
N PHE A 275 -18.51 0.65 -11.05
CA PHE A 275 -17.53 0.56 -12.13
C PHE A 275 -17.62 -0.78 -12.88
N ALA A 276 -17.77 -1.88 -12.15
CA ALA A 276 -17.84 -3.23 -12.72
C ALA A 276 -19.06 -3.46 -13.64
N LYS A 277 -20.08 -2.59 -13.61
CA LYS A 277 -21.21 -2.65 -14.55
C LYS A 277 -20.76 -2.43 -16.01
N LYS A 278 -19.62 -1.76 -16.22
CA LYS A 278 -19.00 -1.57 -17.52
C LYS A 278 -17.56 -2.10 -17.44
N LYS A 279 -17.35 -3.31 -17.92
CA LYS A 279 -16.01 -3.92 -17.92
C LYS A 279 -14.99 -3.09 -18.70
N LEU A 280 -13.75 -3.10 -18.19
CA LEU A 280 -12.59 -2.51 -18.88
C LEU A 280 -12.36 -3.20 -20.22
N LYS A 281 -12.11 -2.43 -21.26
CA LYS A 281 -11.91 -2.95 -22.64
C LYS A 281 -10.44 -3.01 -23.04
N MET A 282 -9.58 -2.14 -22.45
CA MET A 282 -8.15 -2.19 -22.71
C MET A 282 -7.56 -3.52 -22.23
N PRO A 283 -6.42 -3.97 -22.82
CA PRO A 283 -5.69 -5.12 -22.30
C PRO A 283 -5.33 -4.94 -20.82
N LEU A 284 -5.58 -5.98 -20.02
CA LEU A 284 -5.27 -6.04 -18.61
C LEU A 284 -4.35 -7.22 -18.31
N LEU A 285 -3.25 -6.96 -17.59
CA LEU A 285 -2.37 -7.97 -17.02
C LEU A 285 -2.70 -8.13 -15.53
N ALA A 286 -3.17 -9.33 -15.14
CA ALA A 286 -3.28 -9.74 -13.75
C ALA A 286 -1.96 -10.40 -13.31
N MET A 287 -1.14 -9.67 -12.54
CA MET A 287 0.18 -10.14 -12.09
C MET A 287 0.14 -10.44 -10.60
N GLY A 288 0.32 -11.68 -10.20
CA GLY A 288 0.24 -12.11 -8.80
C GLY A 288 1.43 -12.95 -8.35
N GLY A 289 1.80 -12.81 -7.07
CA GLY A 289 2.80 -13.67 -6.43
C GLY A 289 2.29 -15.09 -6.27
N GLU A 290 3.15 -16.06 -6.54
CA GLU A 290 2.82 -17.49 -6.48
C GLU A 290 2.23 -17.90 -5.13
N TYR A 291 2.73 -17.28 -4.05
CA TYR A 291 2.33 -17.58 -2.68
C TYR A 291 1.36 -16.54 -2.09
N PHE A 292 0.80 -15.64 -2.92
CA PHE A 292 -0.16 -14.65 -2.47
C PHE A 292 -1.36 -14.55 -3.43
N ALA A 293 -1.41 -13.61 -4.37
CA ALA A 293 -2.62 -13.32 -5.14
C ALA A 293 -2.76 -14.11 -6.45
N ALA A 294 -1.72 -14.79 -6.94
CA ALA A 294 -1.77 -15.47 -8.24
C ALA A 294 -2.91 -16.51 -8.37
N ALA A 295 -3.29 -17.14 -7.25
CA ALA A 295 -4.31 -18.19 -7.26
C ALA A 295 -5.71 -17.70 -7.69
N PHE A 296 -5.99 -16.40 -7.54
CA PHE A 296 -7.35 -15.85 -7.75
C PHE A 296 -7.37 -14.54 -8.56
N LEU A 297 -6.26 -13.83 -8.69
CA LEU A 297 -6.25 -12.47 -9.26
C LEU A 297 -6.73 -12.43 -10.72
N LYS A 298 -6.37 -13.42 -11.54
CA LYS A 298 -6.84 -13.50 -12.93
C LYS A 298 -8.35 -13.61 -13.02
N ASP A 299 -8.93 -14.54 -12.26
CA ASP A 299 -10.38 -14.76 -12.32
C ASP A 299 -11.14 -13.60 -11.68
N HIS A 300 -10.60 -13.00 -10.63
CA HIS A 300 -11.10 -11.76 -10.05
C HIS A 300 -11.09 -10.61 -11.08
N SER A 301 -9.99 -10.45 -11.84
CA SER A 301 -9.88 -9.43 -12.89
C SER A 301 -10.86 -9.62 -14.04
N LYS A 302 -11.22 -10.87 -14.39
CA LYS A 302 -12.24 -11.16 -15.42
C LYS A 302 -13.65 -10.70 -15.03
N LEU A 303 -13.90 -10.47 -13.76
CA LEU A 303 -15.18 -9.92 -13.32
C LEU A 303 -15.34 -8.46 -13.77
N VAL A 304 -14.24 -7.74 -13.90
CA VAL A 304 -14.18 -6.29 -14.16
C VAL A 304 -13.55 -5.89 -15.49
N ALA A 305 -12.99 -6.84 -16.25
CA ALA A 305 -12.35 -6.59 -17.55
C ALA A 305 -12.65 -7.69 -18.58
N GLU A 306 -12.58 -7.35 -19.88
CA GLU A 306 -12.84 -8.26 -20.99
C GLU A 306 -11.56 -9.00 -21.43
N ASN A 307 -10.44 -8.28 -21.51
CA ASN A 307 -9.18 -8.75 -22.10
C ASN A 307 -8.12 -8.98 -21.01
N VAL A 308 -8.18 -10.11 -20.29
CA VAL A 308 -7.31 -10.40 -19.14
C VAL A 308 -6.26 -11.44 -19.52
N SER A 309 -4.99 -11.06 -19.42
CA SER A 309 -3.82 -11.94 -19.39
C SER A 309 -3.31 -12.14 -17.96
N GLU A 310 -2.47 -13.13 -17.75
CA GLU A 310 -1.95 -13.50 -16.42
C GLU A 310 -0.43 -13.55 -16.42
N SER A 311 0.16 -13.11 -15.31
CA SER A 311 1.54 -13.42 -14.94
C SER A 311 1.59 -13.89 -13.49
N LYS A 312 2.02 -15.13 -13.29
CA LYS A 312 2.31 -15.70 -11.98
C LYS A 312 3.80 -15.55 -11.69
N ILE A 313 4.16 -14.74 -10.69
CA ILE A 313 5.54 -14.48 -10.31
C ILE A 313 6.05 -15.62 -9.42
N ALA A 314 6.95 -16.42 -9.97
CA ALA A 314 7.47 -17.60 -9.31
C ALA A 314 8.30 -17.25 -8.07
N GLY A 315 8.14 -18.01 -6.99
CA GLY A 315 8.87 -17.85 -5.73
C GLY A 315 8.56 -16.55 -4.99
N SER A 316 7.48 -15.83 -5.35
CA SER A 316 7.12 -14.54 -4.76
C SER A 316 5.85 -14.62 -3.93
N GLY A 317 5.86 -13.93 -2.80
CA GLY A 317 4.69 -13.50 -2.05
C GLY A 317 4.16 -12.17 -2.59
N HIS A 318 3.90 -11.24 -1.68
CA HIS A 318 3.29 -9.95 -2.02
C HIS A 318 4.28 -8.92 -2.61
N TRP A 319 5.55 -8.95 -2.21
CA TRP A 319 6.54 -7.94 -2.60
C TRP A 319 7.17 -8.25 -3.97
N LEU A 320 6.34 -8.35 -5.02
CA LEU A 320 6.69 -8.90 -6.34
C LEU A 320 8.01 -8.36 -6.89
N VAL A 321 8.17 -7.02 -6.87
CA VAL A 321 9.34 -6.35 -7.46
C VAL A 321 10.61 -6.70 -6.70
N GLN A 322 10.55 -6.81 -5.38
CA GLN A 322 11.70 -7.09 -4.54
C GLN A 322 11.99 -8.59 -4.46
N GLU A 323 10.96 -9.43 -4.51
CA GLU A 323 11.12 -10.89 -4.40
C GLU A 323 11.55 -11.53 -5.71
N ASN A 324 11.09 -11.01 -6.88
CA ASN A 324 11.52 -11.53 -8.18
C ASN A 324 11.54 -10.42 -9.25
N THR A 325 12.45 -9.46 -9.07
CA THR A 325 12.63 -8.30 -9.97
C THR A 325 12.75 -8.71 -11.44
N ALA A 326 13.54 -9.75 -11.73
CA ALA A 326 13.84 -10.15 -13.11
C ALA A 326 12.58 -10.61 -13.86
N GLN A 327 11.73 -11.43 -13.23
CA GLN A 327 10.49 -11.88 -13.86
C GLN A 327 9.49 -10.75 -13.99
N VAL A 328 9.30 -9.94 -12.94
CA VAL A 328 8.39 -8.77 -12.98
C VAL A 328 8.77 -7.83 -14.11
N GLN A 329 10.05 -7.49 -14.23
CA GLN A 329 10.56 -6.63 -15.31
C GLN A 329 10.27 -7.20 -16.69
N LYS A 330 10.63 -8.47 -16.91
CA LYS A 330 10.42 -9.18 -18.17
C LYS A 330 8.94 -9.17 -18.56
N ASP A 331 8.05 -9.51 -17.64
CA ASP A 331 6.64 -9.70 -17.93
C ASP A 331 5.91 -8.35 -18.12
N LEU A 332 6.29 -7.31 -17.40
CA LEU A 332 5.79 -5.94 -17.64
C LEU A 332 6.24 -5.40 -18.99
N LEU A 333 7.52 -5.58 -19.36
CA LEU A 333 8.02 -5.17 -20.68
C LEU A 333 7.31 -5.93 -21.79
N ALA A 334 7.19 -7.26 -21.68
CA ALA A 334 6.48 -8.07 -22.66
C ALA A 334 5.03 -7.61 -22.84
N PHE A 335 4.33 -7.28 -21.76
CA PHE A 335 2.95 -6.81 -21.80
C PHE A 335 2.82 -5.42 -22.43
N PHE A 336 3.59 -4.45 -21.95
CA PHE A 336 3.42 -3.05 -22.37
C PHE A 336 3.96 -2.81 -23.80
N LEU A 337 4.99 -3.54 -24.24
CA LEU A 337 5.56 -3.42 -25.59
C LEU A 337 4.84 -4.27 -26.65
N ALA A 338 3.99 -5.21 -26.26
CA ALA A 338 3.17 -5.96 -27.24
C ALA A 338 2.35 -4.99 -28.11
N LYS A 339 2.22 -5.31 -29.41
CA LYS A 339 1.39 -4.52 -30.35
C LYS A 339 -0.09 -4.81 -30.17
#